data_a40971e4762bd330456f9ca765fae8fa
#
_entry.id   a40971e4762bd330456f9ca765fae8fa
#
_cell.length_a   1.000
_cell.length_b   1.000
_cell.length_c   1.000
_cell.angle_alpha   90.00
_cell.angle_beta   90.00
_cell.angle_gamma   90.00
#
_symmetry.space_group_name_H-M   'P 1'
#
loop_
_entity.id
_entity.type
_entity.pdbx_description
1 polymer ?
#
loop_
_entity_poly.entity_id
_entity_poly.type
_entity_poly.pdbx_seq_one_letter_code
_entity_poly.pdbx_strand_id
1 'polypeptide(L)'
;MKRRTFVKLGTAAYAASLIPLSCLDKPPRSNQMGLQLFTVRDALEHDVLETLKALKAMGYTNFESYGYNVADQTYYGMSPEQFKQILGDLGLATNSGHYGFSDYLRASKDEILRYTDGCIDGASRLGDEYIVWPIVGERDRNPEGFKMLVEKLNIIGERASAAGMGFAYHNFGYEFVEYPEFMPYRYIIEQTDPSQVKLEVDFYWVAHAGVFTPKEVIELAPGHFPLWHIKDMDEISRDYTELGSGSIDYTTLMPDPMRAGLKHHYIEQGGNFAQDSMSSVAQSAAYFQSNLRHLL
;
A
#
# COMPACT_ATOMS: atom_id res chain seq x y z
N MET A 1 19.10 73.85 -40.64
CA MET A 1 17.82 73.16 -40.68
C MET A 1 17.99 71.82 -39.92
N LYS A 2 17.44 71.68 -38.73
CA LYS A 2 17.61 70.52 -37.90
C LYS A 2 16.26 69.82 -37.81
N ARG A 3 16.12 68.55 -38.25
CA ARG A 3 14.93 67.73 -38.10
C ARG A 3 15.08 66.93 -36.81
N ARG A 4 14.11 67.10 -35.89
CA ARG A 4 13.93 66.33 -34.63
C ARG A 4 13.16 65.09 -34.99
N THR A 5 13.75 63.91 -34.68
CA THR A 5 13.05 62.60 -34.71
C THR A 5 12.44 62.30 -33.34
N PHE A 6 11.13 62.12 -33.31
CA PHE A 6 10.36 61.78 -32.12
C PHE A 6 10.36 60.25 -31.99
N VAL A 7 10.96 59.76 -30.93
CA VAL A 7 10.86 58.32 -30.58
C VAL A 7 9.61 58.15 -29.69
N LYS A 8 8.64 57.40 -30.17
CA LYS A 8 7.50 56.98 -29.35
C LYS A 8 7.88 55.70 -28.57
N LEU A 9 8.01 55.83 -27.23
CA LEU A 9 8.03 54.65 -26.35
C LEU A 9 6.62 54.11 -26.24
N GLY A 10 6.43 52.88 -26.76
CA GLY A 10 5.24 52.10 -26.50
C GLY A 10 5.39 51.34 -25.15
N THR A 11 4.63 51.69 -24.17
CA THR A 11 4.48 50.94 -22.91
C THR A 11 3.64 49.69 -23.19
N ALA A 12 4.30 48.53 -23.25
CA ALA A 12 3.60 47.23 -23.20
C ALA A 12 3.21 46.96 -21.76
N ALA A 13 1.92 47.05 -21.43
CA ALA A 13 1.35 46.64 -20.18
C ALA A 13 1.31 45.09 -20.17
N TYR A 14 2.19 44.45 -19.40
CA TYR A 14 2.05 43.03 -19.06
C TYR A 14 0.88 42.88 -18.07
N ALA A 15 -0.25 42.41 -18.56
CA ALA A 15 -1.33 41.93 -17.72
C ALA A 15 -0.88 40.57 -17.15
N ALA A 16 -0.33 40.57 -15.95
CA ALA A 16 -0.15 39.36 -15.16
C ALA A 16 -1.55 38.87 -14.74
N SER A 17 -2.05 37.85 -15.43
CA SER A 17 -3.23 37.12 -15.00
C SER A 17 -2.87 36.40 -13.70
N LEU A 18 -3.31 36.95 -12.59
CA LEU A 18 -3.35 36.26 -11.31
C LEU A 18 -4.36 35.09 -11.45
N ILE A 19 -3.84 33.91 -11.78
CA ILE A 19 -4.59 32.66 -11.62
C ILE A 19 -4.77 32.50 -10.10
N PRO A 20 -5.99 32.46 -9.57
CA PRO A 20 -6.16 32.20 -8.16
C PRO A 20 -5.66 30.78 -7.84
N LEU A 21 -4.69 30.70 -6.93
CA LEU A 21 -4.09 29.44 -6.45
C LEU A 21 -5.08 28.65 -5.52
N SER A 22 -6.37 28.75 -5.72
CA SER A 22 -7.39 28.19 -4.84
C SER A 22 -8.17 27.00 -5.40
N CYS A 23 -7.65 26.35 -6.44
CA CYS A 23 -8.14 25.05 -6.89
C CYS A 23 -6.98 24.06 -6.97
N LEU A 24 -6.33 23.79 -5.84
CA LEU A 24 -5.81 22.46 -5.61
C LEU A 24 -7.05 21.61 -5.39
N ASP A 25 -7.54 20.98 -6.46
CA ASP A 25 -8.55 19.95 -6.36
C ASP A 25 -8.04 18.95 -5.33
N LYS A 26 -8.74 18.87 -4.18
CA LYS A 26 -8.50 17.78 -3.25
C LYS A 26 -8.68 16.51 -4.08
N PRO A 27 -7.70 15.60 -4.12
CA PRO A 27 -7.90 14.35 -4.81
C PRO A 27 -9.22 13.75 -4.30
N PRO A 28 -10.02 13.12 -5.16
CA PRO A 28 -11.27 12.53 -4.73
C PRO A 28 -10.96 11.62 -3.56
N ARG A 29 -11.52 11.91 -2.37
CA ARG A 29 -11.42 11.02 -1.23
C ARG A 29 -11.92 9.68 -1.71
N SER A 30 -11.08 8.66 -1.70
CA SER A 30 -11.47 7.32 -2.09
C SER A 30 -12.58 6.87 -1.14
N ASN A 31 -13.83 6.92 -1.58
CA ASN A 31 -14.97 6.36 -0.84
C ASN A 31 -14.94 4.81 -0.85
N GLN A 32 -13.87 4.22 -1.37
CA GLN A 32 -13.69 2.80 -1.55
C GLN A 32 -13.22 2.18 -0.24
N MET A 33 -13.86 1.10 0.16
CA MET A 33 -13.40 0.27 1.28
C MET A 33 -12.62 -0.91 0.72
N GLY A 34 -11.34 -0.97 1.07
CA GLY A 34 -10.43 -2.01 0.61
C GLY A 34 -10.28 -3.16 1.62
N LEU A 35 -9.95 -4.34 1.12
CA LEU A 35 -9.58 -5.52 1.91
C LEU A 35 -8.33 -6.17 1.33
N GLN A 36 -7.36 -6.51 2.19
CA GLN A 36 -6.32 -7.46 1.83
C GLN A 36 -6.91 -8.87 1.84
N LEU A 37 -6.89 -9.52 0.66
CA LEU A 37 -7.57 -10.81 0.44
C LEU A 37 -6.98 -11.98 1.24
N PHE A 38 -5.77 -11.85 1.76
CA PHE A 38 -5.19 -12.84 2.66
C PHE A 38 -6.04 -13.05 3.93
N THR A 39 -6.81 -12.06 4.33
CA THR A 39 -7.74 -12.15 5.47
C THR A 39 -8.76 -13.27 5.30
N VAL A 40 -9.26 -13.46 4.10
CA VAL A 40 -10.31 -14.44 3.75
C VAL A 40 -9.79 -15.59 2.90
N ARG A 41 -8.49 -15.93 3.05
CA ARG A 41 -7.83 -16.98 2.27
C ARG A 41 -8.54 -18.33 2.30
N ASP A 42 -9.07 -18.70 3.47
CA ASP A 42 -9.85 -19.91 3.69
C ASP A 42 -11.14 -19.94 2.84
N ALA A 43 -11.86 -18.83 2.78
CA ALA A 43 -13.07 -18.71 1.96
C ALA A 43 -12.72 -18.68 0.45
N LEU A 44 -11.64 -18.00 0.06
CA LEU A 44 -11.16 -17.97 -1.34
C LEU A 44 -10.70 -19.35 -1.84
N GLU A 45 -10.05 -20.14 -1.00
CA GLU A 45 -9.66 -21.52 -1.30
C GLU A 45 -10.89 -22.41 -1.56
N HIS A 46 -12.03 -22.11 -0.92
CA HIS A 46 -13.27 -22.85 -1.09
C HIS A 46 -14.02 -22.39 -2.36
N ASP A 47 -14.31 -21.09 -2.51
CA ASP A 47 -15.03 -20.54 -3.67
C ASP A 47 -14.72 -19.04 -3.84
N VAL A 48 -13.92 -18.71 -4.85
CA VAL A 48 -13.52 -17.32 -5.13
C VAL A 48 -14.73 -16.45 -5.48
N LEU A 49 -15.64 -16.94 -6.32
CA LEU A 49 -16.78 -16.14 -6.81
C LEU A 49 -17.77 -15.82 -5.70
N GLU A 50 -18.15 -16.81 -4.90
CA GLU A 50 -19.09 -16.60 -3.79
C GLU A 50 -18.45 -15.75 -2.68
N THR A 51 -17.15 -15.90 -2.40
CA THR A 51 -16.42 -15.03 -1.47
C THR A 51 -16.45 -13.58 -1.91
N LEU A 52 -16.14 -13.29 -3.19
CA LEU A 52 -16.16 -11.92 -3.71
C LEU A 52 -17.57 -11.32 -3.71
N LYS A 53 -18.61 -12.10 -4.01
CA LYS A 53 -20.01 -11.65 -3.89
C LYS A 53 -20.37 -11.28 -2.44
N ALA A 54 -19.97 -12.09 -1.48
CA ALA A 54 -20.19 -11.82 -0.07
C ALA A 54 -19.46 -10.55 0.39
N LEU A 55 -18.19 -10.38 0.02
CA LEU A 55 -17.39 -9.18 0.32
C LEU A 55 -18.04 -7.92 -0.29
N LYS A 56 -18.50 -8.00 -1.55
CA LYS A 56 -19.27 -6.91 -2.18
C LYS A 56 -20.51 -6.56 -1.38
N ALA A 57 -21.28 -7.55 -0.91
CA ALA A 57 -22.49 -7.32 -0.12
C ALA A 57 -22.19 -6.64 1.22
N MET A 58 -20.99 -6.81 1.79
CA MET A 58 -20.50 -6.11 2.99
C MET A 58 -20.02 -4.68 2.67
N GLY A 59 -19.90 -4.31 1.38
CA GLY A 59 -19.49 -2.98 0.94
C GLY A 59 -18.02 -2.83 0.56
N TYR A 60 -17.25 -3.91 0.52
CA TYR A 60 -15.91 -3.89 -0.05
C TYR A 60 -15.97 -3.71 -1.56
N THR A 61 -15.11 -2.87 -2.11
CA THR A 61 -15.08 -2.58 -3.54
C THR A 61 -13.70 -2.72 -4.15
N ASN A 62 -12.69 -2.78 -3.29
CA ASN A 62 -11.29 -2.67 -3.67
C ASN A 62 -10.46 -3.70 -2.93
N PHE A 63 -9.51 -4.33 -3.60
CA PHE A 63 -8.74 -5.39 -2.98
C PHE A 63 -7.25 -5.23 -3.20
N GLU A 64 -6.50 -5.74 -2.25
CA GLU A 64 -5.12 -6.13 -2.43
C GLU A 64 -5.06 -7.66 -2.56
N SER A 65 -4.45 -8.13 -3.65
CA SER A 65 -4.30 -9.55 -3.93
C SER A 65 -3.08 -10.14 -3.20
N TYR A 66 -3.01 -11.47 -3.14
CA TYR A 66 -1.84 -12.20 -2.68
C TYR A 66 -1.68 -13.51 -3.45
N GLY A 67 -0.52 -14.16 -3.32
CA GLY A 67 -0.35 -15.54 -3.77
C GLY A 67 -0.33 -15.72 -5.29
N TYR A 68 0.05 -14.69 -6.06
CA TYR A 68 0.29 -14.85 -7.49
C TYR A 68 1.40 -15.88 -7.75
N ASN A 69 1.07 -16.91 -8.51
CA ASN A 69 2.03 -17.90 -8.96
C ASN A 69 2.68 -17.44 -10.27
N VAL A 70 3.92 -16.98 -10.21
CA VAL A 70 4.66 -16.49 -11.39
C VAL A 70 4.92 -17.62 -12.40
N ALA A 71 5.14 -18.86 -11.93
CA ALA A 71 5.43 -19.99 -12.82
C ALA A 71 4.22 -20.40 -13.65
N ASP A 72 3.05 -20.47 -13.02
CA ASP A 72 1.78 -20.84 -13.64
C ASP A 72 1.01 -19.64 -14.18
N GLN A 73 1.45 -18.41 -13.85
CA GLN A 73 0.81 -17.15 -14.20
C GLN A 73 -0.66 -17.08 -13.73
N THR A 74 -0.91 -17.46 -12.47
CA THR A 74 -2.27 -17.53 -11.93
C THR A 74 -2.43 -16.81 -10.60
N TYR A 75 -3.63 -16.22 -10.39
CA TYR A 75 -4.19 -15.82 -9.10
C TYR A 75 -5.29 -16.81 -8.74
N TYR A 76 -5.22 -17.45 -7.59
CA TYR A 76 -6.25 -18.39 -7.11
C TYR A 76 -6.65 -19.46 -8.15
N GLY A 77 -5.67 -19.96 -8.93
CA GLY A 77 -5.88 -20.96 -9.97
C GLY A 77 -6.44 -20.43 -11.31
N MET A 78 -6.61 -19.12 -11.45
CA MET A 78 -7.15 -18.48 -12.66
C MET A 78 -6.09 -17.58 -13.31
N SER A 79 -6.17 -17.39 -14.64
CA SER A 79 -5.35 -16.37 -15.29
C SER A 79 -5.70 -14.96 -14.77
N PRO A 80 -4.77 -13.99 -14.85
CA PRO A 80 -5.06 -12.60 -14.46
C PRO A 80 -6.30 -12.03 -15.15
N GLU A 81 -6.51 -12.34 -16.43
CA GLU A 81 -7.67 -11.86 -17.18
C GLU A 81 -8.98 -12.48 -16.69
N GLN A 82 -8.99 -13.77 -16.34
CA GLN A 82 -10.16 -14.43 -15.78
C GLN A 82 -10.54 -13.84 -14.42
N PHE A 83 -9.54 -13.63 -13.56
CA PHE A 83 -9.78 -13.01 -12.25
C PHE A 83 -10.25 -11.56 -12.41
N LYS A 84 -9.62 -10.78 -13.30
CA LYS A 84 -10.05 -9.43 -13.65
C LYS A 84 -11.49 -9.37 -14.16
N GLN A 85 -11.87 -10.33 -15.01
CA GLN A 85 -13.24 -10.41 -15.54
C GLN A 85 -14.27 -10.64 -14.43
N ILE A 86 -14.00 -11.58 -13.51
CA ILE A 86 -14.87 -11.84 -12.34
C ILE A 86 -15.03 -10.58 -11.48
N LEU A 87 -13.92 -9.89 -11.18
CA LEU A 87 -13.96 -8.64 -10.44
C LEU A 87 -14.79 -7.58 -11.16
N GLY A 88 -14.56 -7.40 -12.47
CA GLY A 88 -15.27 -6.43 -13.30
C GLY A 88 -16.78 -6.70 -13.40
N ASP A 89 -17.20 -7.95 -13.57
CA ASP A 89 -18.60 -8.35 -13.60
C ASP A 89 -19.31 -8.07 -12.27
N LEU A 90 -18.57 -8.08 -11.18
CA LEU A 90 -19.05 -7.72 -9.86
C LEU A 90 -18.93 -6.20 -9.55
N GLY A 91 -18.31 -5.41 -10.43
CA GLY A 91 -18.00 -3.99 -10.15
C GLY A 91 -16.96 -3.82 -9.04
N LEU A 92 -16.02 -4.75 -8.94
CA LEU A 92 -14.90 -4.79 -8.00
C LEU A 92 -13.59 -4.56 -8.73
N ALA A 93 -12.51 -4.25 -8.02
CA ALA A 93 -11.17 -4.08 -8.57
C ALA A 93 -10.10 -4.51 -7.57
N THR A 94 -8.90 -4.78 -8.08
CA THR A 94 -7.66 -4.78 -7.30
C THR A 94 -6.83 -3.55 -7.67
N ASN A 95 -5.93 -3.13 -6.78
CA ASN A 95 -5.02 -2.01 -7.04
C ASN A 95 -3.58 -2.34 -6.68
N SER A 96 -3.37 -3.37 -5.88
CA SER A 96 -2.06 -3.87 -5.47
C SER A 96 -2.10 -5.36 -5.19
N GLY A 97 -0.92 -5.94 -5.02
CA GLY A 97 -0.78 -7.33 -4.61
C GLY A 97 0.52 -7.59 -3.85
N HIS A 98 0.45 -8.53 -2.90
CA HIS A 98 1.59 -9.07 -2.18
C HIS A 98 2.25 -10.21 -2.95
N TYR A 99 3.57 -10.11 -3.16
CA TYR A 99 4.35 -11.08 -3.94
C TYR A 99 5.48 -11.71 -3.12
N GLY A 100 5.88 -12.92 -3.44
CA GLY A 100 6.84 -13.74 -2.68
C GLY A 100 8.30 -13.32 -2.82
N PHE A 101 8.61 -12.03 -2.77
CA PHE A 101 9.97 -11.50 -2.93
C PHE A 101 10.96 -11.98 -1.86
N SER A 102 10.48 -12.37 -0.67
CA SER A 102 11.37 -12.82 0.41
C SER A 102 12.21 -14.04 0.05
N ASP A 103 11.73 -14.90 -0.84
CA ASP A 103 12.47 -16.07 -1.33
C ASP A 103 13.68 -15.68 -2.21
N TYR A 104 13.63 -14.45 -2.75
CA TYR A 104 14.65 -13.88 -3.63
C TYR A 104 15.59 -12.88 -2.94
N LEU A 105 15.49 -12.69 -1.62
CA LEU A 105 16.35 -11.75 -0.91
C LEU A 105 17.84 -12.05 -1.13
N ARG A 106 18.22 -13.34 -1.14
CA ARG A 106 19.60 -13.81 -1.35
C ARG A 106 19.90 -14.22 -2.80
N ALA A 107 18.94 -14.07 -3.69
CA ALA A 107 19.12 -14.40 -5.10
C ALA A 107 20.04 -13.41 -5.81
N SER A 108 20.60 -13.81 -6.95
CA SER A 108 21.34 -12.91 -7.83
C SER A 108 20.45 -11.79 -8.38
N LYS A 109 21.08 -10.71 -8.88
CA LYS A 109 20.35 -9.63 -9.53
C LYS A 109 19.49 -10.12 -10.69
N ASP A 110 19.99 -11.04 -11.49
CA ASP A 110 19.26 -11.57 -12.66
C ASP A 110 18.05 -12.42 -12.25
N GLU A 111 18.16 -13.18 -11.15
CA GLU A 111 17.05 -13.99 -10.65
C GLU A 111 15.91 -13.15 -10.10
N ILE A 112 16.24 -12.16 -9.26
CA ILE A 112 15.22 -11.29 -8.70
C ILE A 112 14.57 -10.42 -9.79
N LEU A 113 15.30 -9.98 -10.80
CA LEU A 113 14.72 -9.23 -11.93
C LEU A 113 13.78 -10.10 -12.77
N ARG A 114 14.12 -11.37 -13.04
CA ARG A 114 13.20 -12.29 -13.73
C ARG A 114 11.89 -12.50 -12.94
N TYR A 115 12.01 -12.68 -11.61
CA TYR A 115 10.83 -12.79 -10.76
C TYR A 115 10.01 -11.50 -10.76
N THR A 116 10.67 -10.36 -10.66
CA THR A 116 10.03 -9.02 -10.73
C THR A 116 9.28 -8.83 -12.04
N ASP A 117 9.87 -9.22 -13.16
CA ASP A 117 9.21 -9.14 -14.48
C ASP A 117 7.94 -9.98 -14.53
N GLY A 118 7.97 -11.18 -13.96
CA GLY A 118 6.78 -12.02 -13.84
C GLY A 118 5.69 -11.41 -12.95
N CYS A 119 6.08 -10.78 -11.84
CA CYS A 119 5.13 -10.07 -10.97
C CYS A 119 4.50 -8.86 -11.70
N ILE A 120 5.31 -8.06 -12.40
CA ILE A 120 4.84 -6.91 -13.19
C ILE A 120 3.88 -7.35 -14.31
N ASP A 121 4.18 -8.46 -15.01
CA ASP A 121 3.29 -9.01 -16.04
C ASP A 121 1.93 -9.37 -15.44
N GLY A 122 1.91 -10.16 -14.37
CA GLY A 122 0.67 -10.56 -13.69
C GLY A 122 -0.14 -9.38 -13.17
N ALA A 123 0.51 -8.43 -12.48
CA ALA A 123 -0.10 -7.22 -11.96
C ALA A 123 -0.68 -6.34 -13.07
N SER A 124 0.06 -6.12 -14.14
CA SER A 124 -0.38 -5.29 -15.28
C SER A 124 -1.59 -5.88 -15.99
N ARG A 125 -1.62 -7.20 -16.20
CA ARG A 125 -2.74 -7.91 -16.81
C ARG A 125 -3.98 -7.88 -15.92
N LEU A 126 -3.80 -8.00 -14.61
CA LEU A 126 -4.89 -7.84 -13.63
C LEU A 126 -5.38 -6.38 -13.57
N GLY A 127 -4.48 -5.42 -13.72
CA GLY A 127 -4.78 -3.99 -13.71
C GLY A 127 -4.37 -3.28 -12.43
N ASP A 128 -3.47 -3.91 -11.65
CA ASP A 128 -2.92 -3.32 -10.43
C ASP A 128 -2.00 -2.13 -10.73
N GLU A 129 -1.96 -1.19 -9.79
CA GLU A 129 -1.07 -0.04 -9.81
C GLU A 129 0.26 -0.32 -9.08
N TYR A 130 0.26 -1.29 -8.14
CA TYR A 130 1.39 -1.60 -7.27
C TYR A 130 1.66 -3.10 -7.18
N ILE A 131 2.95 -3.45 -7.13
CA ILE A 131 3.44 -4.72 -6.59
C ILE A 131 4.09 -4.45 -5.23
N VAL A 132 3.87 -5.33 -4.25
CA VAL A 132 4.32 -5.11 -2.86
C VAL A 132 5.20 -6.26 -2.39
N TRP A 133 6.32 -5.91 -1.72
CA TRP A 133 7.12 -6.87 -0.95
C TRP A 133 6.55 -6.94 0.48
N PRO A 134 5.86 -8.04 0.86
CA PRO A 134 5.09 -8.04 2.10
C PRO A 134 5.86 -8.41 3.36
N ILE A 135 6.96 -9.18 3.27
CA ILE A 135 7.59 -9.79 4.45
C ILE A 135 9.06 -10.12 4.22
N VAL A 136 9.87 -10.01 5.28
CA VAL A 136 11.25 -10.53 5.33
C VAL A 136 11.26 -11.85 6.09
N GLY A 137 11.91 -12.87 5.51
CA GLY A 137 12.04 -14.18 6.14
C GLY A 137 12.77 -14.11 7.49
N GLU A 138 12.37 -14.92 8.46
CA GLU A 138 12.83 -14.82 9.85
C GLU A 138 14.36 -14.85 10.00
N ARG A 139 15.06 -15.70 9.25
CA ARG A 139 16.54 -15.79 9.26
C ARG A 139 17.24 -14.49 8.85
N ASP A 140 16.54 -13.63 8.11
CA ASP A 140 17.09 -12.41 7.52
C ASP A 140 16.65 -11.13 8.28
N ARG A 141 15.94 -11.28 9.40
CA ARG A 141 15.55 -10.18 10.30
C ARG A 141 16.71 -9.79 11.20
N ASN A 142 17.78 -9.29 10.58
CA ASN A 142 19.02 -8.89 11.24
C ASN A 142 19.70 -7.79 10.40
N PRO A 143 20.75 -7.10 10.93
CA PRO A 143 21.40 -5.98 10.25
C PRO A 143 21.89 -6.27 8.83
N GLU A 144 22.45 -7.46 8.60
CA GLU A 144 22.93 -7.88 7.27
C GLU A 144 21.74 -8.08 6.31
N GLY A 145 20.70 -8.76 6.76
CA GLY A 145 19.49 -8.99 5.95
C GLY A 145 18.80 -7.69 5.56
N PHE A 146 18.73 -6.70 6.45
CA PHE A 146 18.14 -5.39 6.11
C PHE A 146 19.00 -4.59 5.13
N LYS A 147 20.31 -4.70 5.19
CA LYS A 147 21.22 -4.10 4.18
C LYS A 147 20.98 -4.73 2.80
N MET A 148 20.88 -6.08 2.75
CA MET A 148 20.51 -6.78 1.51
C MET A 148 19.12 -6.41 1.02
N LEU A 149 18.14 -6.28 1.93
CA LEU A 149 16.78 -5.88 1.58
C LEU A 149 16.79 -4.55 0.84
N VAL A 150 17.44 -3.53 1.39
CA VAL A 150 17.51 -2.18 0.77
C VAL A 150 18.13 -2.24 -0.63
N GLU A 151 19.18 -3.04 -0.83
CA GLU A 151 19.77 -3.26 -2.16
C GLU A 151 18.72 -3.83 -3.14
N LYS A 152 17.97 -4.85 -2.71
CA LYS A 152 16.93 -5.49 -3.53
C LYS A 152 15.75 -4.56 -3.78
N LEU A 153 15.31 -3.78 -2.77
CA LEU A 153 14.23 -2.80 -2.93
C LEU A 153 14.56 -1.79 -4.03
N ASN A 154 15.79 -1.26 -4.05
CA ASN A 154 16.20 -0.33 -5.10
C ASN A 154 16.24 -0.99 -6.49
N ILE A 155 16.75 -2.24 -6.60
CA ILE A 155 16.78 -2.99 -7.87
C ILE A 155 15.35 -3.21 -8.42
N ILE A 156 14.42 -3.61 -7.56
CA ILE A 156 13.02 -3.85 -7.94
C ILE A 156 12.32 -2.53 -8.25
N GLY A 157 12.51 -1.50 -7.42
CA GLY A 157 11.92 -0.18 -7.61
C GLY A 157 12.30 0.44 -8.94
N GLU A 158 13.59 0.39 -9.32
CA GLU A 158 14.07 0.82 -10.64
C GLU A 158 13.37 0.05 -11.77
N ARG A 159 13.28 -1.29 -11.65
CA ARG A 159 12.66 -2.13 -12.67
C ARG A 159 11.16 -1.89 -12.80
N ALA A 160 10.44 -1.81 -11.67
CA ALA A 160 9.00 -1.53 -11.65
C ALA A 160 8.69 -0.15 -12.23
N SER A 161 9.43 0.87 -11.80
CA SER A 161 9.28 2.25 -12.30
C SER A 161 9.52 2.35 -13.80
N ALA A 162 10.53 1.65 -14.35
CA ALA A 162 10.80 1.59 -15.79
C ALA A 162 9.65 0.94 -16.57
N ALA A 163 8.87 0.07 -15.95
CA ALA A 163 7.69 -0.57 -16.52
C ALA A 163 6.38 0.22 -16.29
N GLY A 164 6.44 1.37 -15.59
CA GLY A 164 5.27 2.16 -15.22
C GLY A 164 4.45 1.55 -14.07
N MET A 165 5.03 0.59 -13.31
CA MET A 165 4.42 -0.07 -12.16
C MET A 165 4.94 0.56 -10.86
N GLY A 166 4.05 0.82 -9.90
CA GLY A 166 4.44 1.20 -8.55
C GLY A 166 5.04 0.01 -7.79
N PHE A 167 5.99 0.29 -6.92
CA PHE A 167 6.55 -0.70 -6.03
C PHE A 167 6.53 -0.19 -4.59
N ALA A 168 6.10 -1.05 -3.65
CA ALA A 168 6.08 -0.72 -2.23
C ALA A 168 6.66 -1.85 -1.36
N TYR A 169 7.18 -1.45 -0.19
CA TYR A 169 7.59 -2.35 0.88
C TYR A 169 6.61 -2.22 2.04
N HIS A 170 6.08 -3.35 2.50
CA HIS A 170 5.17 -3.44 3.65
C HIS A 170 5.95 -3.77 4.92
N ASN A 171 5.71 -3.02 5.99
CA ASN A 171 6.36 -3.27 7.28
C ASN A 171 5.61 -4.27 8.15
N PHE A 172 6.39 -4.97 8.96
CA PHE A 172 5.97 -5.64 10.18
C PHE A 172 6.47 -4.85 11.41
N GLY A 173 6.59 -5.51 12.56
CA GLY A 173 7.10 -4.91 13.79
C GLY A 173 8.62 -5.02 13.95
N TYR A 174 9.27 -5.96 13.27
CA TYR A 174 10.70 -6.20 13.39
C TYR A 174 11.57 -5.13 12.75
N GLU A 175 11.05 -4.29 11.88
CA GLU A 175 11.77 -3.14 11.32
C GLU A 175 11.96 -2.01 12.33
N PHE A 176 11.19 -2.00 13.41
CA PHE A 176 11.29 -1.02 14.48
C PHE A 176 12.22 -1.45 15.62
N VAL A 177 12.88 -2.59 15.51
CA VAL A 177 13.91 -3.02 16.46
C VAL A 177 15.15 -2.13 16.28
N GLU A 178 15.62 -1.55 17.39
CA GLU A 178 16.83 -0.72 17.40
C GLU A 178 18.07 -1.63 17.42
N TYR A 179 18.93 -1.50 16.43
CA TYR A 179 20.26 -2.09 16.42
C TYR A 179 21.31 -1.00 16.76
N PRO A 180 22.53 -1.35 17.20
CA PRO A 180 23.55 -0.35 17.54
C PRO A 180 23.88 0.63 16.41
N GLU A 181 23.74 0.22 15.16
CA GLU A 181 24.11 1.02 14.00
C GLU A 181 22.90 1.78 13.40
N PHE A 182 21.70 1.22 13.45
CA PHE A 182 20.50 1.78 12.81
C PHE A 182 19.22 1.07 13.27
N MET A 183 18.07 1.75 13.05
CA MET A 183 16.75 1.15 13.05
C MET A 183 16.37 0.77 11.60
N PRO A 184 16.04 -0.48 11.30
CA PRO A 184 15.74 -0.94 9.94
C PRO A 184 14.73 -0.07 9.20
N TYR A 185 13.63 0.33 9.83
CA TYR A 185 12.62 1.13 9.16
C TYR A 185 13.16 2.49 8.69
N ARG A 186 13.93 3.19 9.53
CA ARG A 186 14.61 4.43 9.13
C ARG A 186 15.63 4.19 8.03
N TYR A 187 16.39 3.11 8.16
CA TYR A 187 17.40 2.75 7.17
C TYR A 187 16.78 2.46 5.79
N ILE A 188 15.63 1.76 5.73
CA ILE A 188 14.87 1.55 4.50
C ILE A 188 14.46 2.90 3.89
N ILE A 189 13.87 3.81 4.68
CA ILE A 189 13.47 5.15 4.23
C ILE A 189 14.65 5.95 3.68
N GLU A 190 15.78 5.93 4.37
CA GLU A 190 16.95 6.75 4.05
C GLU A 190 17.77 6.23 2.86
N GLN A 191 17.77 4.90 2.64
CA GLN A 191 18.64 4.25 1.69
C GLN A 191 17.92 3.76 0.42
N THR A 192 16.61 3.94 0.32
CA THR A 192 15.86 3.67 -0.92
C THR A 192 15.55 4.95 -1.69
N ASP A 193 15.44 4.82 -3.02
CA ASP A 193 15.02 5.95 -3.86
C ASP A 193 13.51 6.20 -3.68
N PRO A 194 13.11 7.33 -3.07
CA PRO A 194 11.71 7.63 -2.77
C PRO A 194 10.84 7.83 -4.00
N SER A 195 11.43 8.03 -5.18
CA SER A 195 10.69 8.11 -6.44
C SER A 195 10.28 6.74 -6.97
N GLN A 196 11.02 5.69 -6.62
CA GLN A 196 10.89 4.33 -7.14
C GLN A 196 10.37 3.33 -6.09
N VAL A 197 10.72 3.51 -4.82
CA VAL A 197 10.31 2.63 -3.70
C VAL A 197 9.37 3.41 -2.80
N LYS A 198 8.16 2.92 -2.67
CA LYS A 198 7.14 3.45 -1.75
C LYS A 198 7.01 2.53 -0.53
N LEU A 199 6.22 2.97 0.44
CA LEU A 199 5.96 2.21 1.64
C LEU A 199 4.46 1.91 1.72
N GLU A 200 4.15 0.66 2.00
CA GLU A 200 2.85 0.26 2.50
C GLU A 200 2.94 0.17 4.01
N VAL A 201 2.28 1.10 4.70
CA VAL A 201 2.35 1.12 6.16
C VAL A 201 1.24 0.28 6.79
N ASP A 202 1.65 -0.63 7.66
CA ASP A 202 0.74 -1.39 8.50
C ASP A 202 0.71 -0.81 9.91
N PHE A 203 -0.40 -0.17 10.25
CA PHE A 203 -0.55 0.55 11.51
C PHE A 203 -0.66 -0.37 12.74
N TYR A 204 -1.14 -1.61 12.59
CA TYR A 204 -1.11 -2.58 13.67
C TYR A 204 0.33 -2.89 14.07
N TRP A 205 1.20 -3.16 13.09
CA TRP A 205 2.60 -3.46 13.37
C TRP A 205 3.35 -2.27 13.93
N VAL A 206 3.03 -1.05 13.50
CA VAL A 206 3.56 0.19 14.10
C VAL A 206 3.16 0.30 15.57
N ALA A 207 1.87 0.12 15.88
CA ALA A 207 1.36 0.16 17.25
C ALA A 207 1.89 -1.02 18.09
N HIS A 208 1.99 -2.21 17.50
CA HIS A 208 2.53 -3.39 18.16
C HIS A 208 4.01 -3.23 18.55
N ALA A 209 4.81 -2.62 17.70
CA ALA A 209 6.21 -2.30 18.03
C ALA A 209 6.32 -1.26 19.14
N GLY A 210 5.36 -0.33 19.26
CA GLY A 210 5.28 0.65 20.32
C GLY A 210 6.36 1.75 20.29
N VAL A 211 7.05 1.91 19.15
CA VAL A 211 8.10 2.92 18.96
C VAL A 211 7.53 4.22 18.38
N PHE A 212 6.56 4.10 17.51
CA PHE A 212 5.84 5.22 16.88
C PHE A 212 4.33 5.00 16.97
N THR A 213 3.61 6.10 16.97
CA THR A 213 2.17 6.09 16.67
C THR A 213 1.94 6.07 15.15
N PRO A 214 0.76 5.71 14.65
CA PRO A 214 0.40 5.84 13.24
C PRO A 214 0.66 7.23 12.65
N LYS A 215 0.45 8.30 13.42
CA LYS A 215 0.75 9.66 12.98
C LYS A 215 2.24 9.96 12.87
N GLU A 216 3.01 9.51 13.85
CA GLU A 216 4.46 9.76 13.90
C GLU A 216 5.20 9.01 12.80
N VAL A 217 4.80 7.79 12.44
CA VAL A 217 5.46 7.04 11.38
C VAL A 217 5.34 7.73 10.02
N ILE A 218 4.21 8.36 9.72
CA ILE A 218 4.02 9.12 8.48
C ILE A 218 4.97 10.33 8.41
N GLU A 219 5.27 10.95 9.56
CA GLU A 219 6.20 12.09 9.61
C GLU A 219 7.68 11.71 9.36
N LEU A 220 8.01 10.42 9.34
CA LEU A 220 9.35 9.96 8.94
C LEU A 220 9.62 10.18 7.44
N ALA A 221 8.58 10.06 6.59
CA ALA A 221 8.71 10.21 5.15
C ALA A 221 7.37 10.68 4.50
N PRO A 222 6.94 11.93 4.72
CA PRO A 222 5.69 12.43 4.18
C PRO A 222 5.60 12.28 2.65
N GLY A 223 4.44 11.82 2.16
CA GLY A 223 4.20 11.56 0.74
C GLY A 223 4.71 10.21 0.22
N HIS A 224 5.28 9.35 1.09
CA HIS A 224 5.83 8.05 0.68
C HIS A 224 4.94 6.85 1.02
N PHE A 225 3.75 7.05 1.58
CA PHE A 225 2.86 5.99 2.08
C PHE A 225 1.55 5.90 1.27
N PRO A 226 1.61 5.53 -0.03
CA PRO A 226 0.41 5.46 -0.86
C PRO A 226 -0.53 4.31 -0.48
N LEU A 227 -0.06 3.32 0.26
CA LEU A 227 -0.79 2.12 0.64
C LEU A 227 -0.80 1.98 2.16
N TRP A 228 -1.98 1.67 2.72
CA TRP A 228 -2.16 1.48 4.16
C TRP A 228 -2.86 0.18 4.49
N HIS A 229 -2.36 -0.53 5.51
CA HIS A 229 -3.10 -1.58 6.20
C HIS A 229 -3.67 -1.07 7.51
N ILE A 230 -4.98 -1.26 7.67
CA ILE A 230 -5.74 -0.87 8.86
C ILE A 230 -6.18 -2.15 9.55
N LYS A 231 -5.51 -2.50 10.65
CA LYS A 231 -5.76 -3.68 11.48
C LYS A 231 -5.94 -3.25 12.92
N ASP A 232 -6.59 -4.10 13.75
CA ASP A 232 -6.73 -3.81 15.16
C ASP A 232 -6.00 -4.84 16.02
N MET A 233 -5.73 -4.46 17.27
CA MET A 233 -4.90 -5.20 18.21
C MET A 233 -5.69 -5.47 19.49
N ASP A 234 -5.86 -6.74 19.84
CA ASP A 234 -6.44 -7.12 21.12
C ASP A 234 -5.64 -6.51 22.28
N GLU A 235 -6.35 -5.94 23.25
CA GLU A 235 -5.75 -5.19 24.35
C GLU A 235 -4.85 -6.06 25.25
N ILE A 236 -5.20 -7.34 25.41
CA ILE A 236 -4.54 -8.25 26.35
C ILE A 236 -3.48 -9.09 25.66
N SER A 237 -3.87 -9.83 24.63
CA SER A 237 -2.96 -10.73 23.90
C SER A 237 -2.04 -10.01 22.95
N ARG A 238 -2.43 -8.80 22.53
CA ARG A 238 -1.76 -8.00 21.48
C ARG A 238 -1.73 -8.69 20.10
N ASP A 239 -2.54 -9.72 19.93
CA ASP A 239 -2.77 -10.39 18.65
C ASP A 239 -3.82 -9.64 17.83
N TYR A 240 -4.08 -10.09 16.60
CA TYR A 240 -5.12 -9.52 15.75
C TYR A 240 -6.50 -9.65 16.38
N THR A 241 -7.36 -8.68 16.12
CA THR A 241 -8.79 -8.73 16.42
C THR A 241 -9.57 -7.95 15.34
N GLU A 242 -10.88 -8.07 15.34
CA GLU A 242 -11.77 -7.33 14.45
C GLU A 242 -11.63 -5.84 14.68
N LEU A 243 -11.63 -5.09 13.58
CA LEU A 243 -11.50 -3.63 13.62
C LEU A 243 -12.61 -3.01 14.51
N GLY A 244 -12.19 -2.21 15.47
CA GLY A 244 -13.06 -1.60 16.49
C GLY A 244 -13.30 -2.45 17.73
N SER A 245 -12.75 -3.67 17.80
CA SER A 245 -12.79 -4.51 19.00
C SER A 245 -11.48 -4.44 19.81
N GLY A 246 -10.45 -3.83 19.25
CA GLY A 246 -9.12 -3.75 19.84
C GLY A 246 -8.81 -2.44 20.54
N SER A 247 -7.52 -2.20 20.72
CA SER A 247 -6.96 -1.09 21.49
C SER A 247 -6.43 0.06 20.62
N ILE A 248 -6.45 -0.06 19.28
CA ILE A 248 -5.95 1.02 18.39
C ILE A 248 -7.08 2.01 18.11
N ASP A 249 -7.08 3.14 18.81
CA ASP A 249 -8.06 4.20 18.59
C ASP A 249 -7.77 4.99 17.31
N TYR A 250 -8.20 4.46 16.18
CA TYR A 250 -8.07 5.12 14.88
C TYR A 250 -8.85 6.44 14.77
N THR A 251 -9.84 6.69 15.63
CA THR A 251 -10.56 7.96 15.61
C THR A 251 -9.65 9.12 16.01
N THR A 252 -8.65 8.86 16.84
CA THR A 252 -7.64 9.83 17.27
C THR A 252 -6.28 9.65 16.61
N LEU A 253 -5.92 8.42 16.20
CA LEU A 253 -4.59 8.08 15.70
C LEU A 253 -4.48 8.03 14.17
N MET A 254 -5.61 8.14 13.43
CA MET A 254 -5.58 8.14 11.96
C MET A 254 -4.70 9.28 11.43
N PRO A 255 -3.67 8.99 10.61
CA PRO A 255 -2.86 10.03 10.00
C PRO A 255 -3.65 10.84 8.97
N ASP A 256 -3.13 12.02 8.60
CA ASP A 256 -3.65 12.78 7.47
C ASP A 256 -3.32 12.06 6.15
N PRO A 257 -4.35 11.61 5.38
CA PRO A 257 -4.16 10.93 4.11
C PRO A 257 -3.39 11.76 3.07
N MET A 258 -3.61 13.07 3.06
CA MET A 258 -2.91 13.98 2.14
C MET A 258 -1.43 14.10 2.50
N ARG A 259 -1.12 14.18 3.78
CA ARG A 259 0.25 14.23 4.30
C ARG A 259 1.02 12.95 3.98
N ALA A 260 0.36 11.81 4.07
CA ALA A 260 0.92 10.50 3.74
C ALA A 260 1.11 10.28 2.24
N GLY A 261 0.31 10.94 1.40
CA GLY A 261 0.22 10.64 -0.04
C GLY A 261 -0.62 9.39 -0.32
N LEU A 262 -1.62 9.12 0.54
CA LEU A 262 -2.48 7.93 0.45
C LEU A 262 -3.21 7.85 -0.88
N LYS A 263 -3.17 6.66 -1.49
CA LYS A 263 -3.96 6.29 -2.68
C LYS A 263 -4.96 5.18 -2.36
N HIS A 264 -4.52 4.11 -1.71
CA HIS A 264 -5.35 2.96 -1.37
C HIS A 264 -5.15 2.54 0.08
N HIS A 265 -6.21 2.03 0.69
CA HIS A 265 -6.15 1.46 2.04
C HIS A 265 -6.90 0.15 2.07
N TYR A 266 -6.46 -0.76 2.91
CA TYR A 266 -7.02 -2.10 3.04
C TYR A 266 -7.19 -2.44 4.51
N ILE A 267 -8.39 -2.89 4.86
CA ILE A 267 -8.62 -3.57 6.13
C ILE A 267 -7.95 -4.93 6.04
N GLU A 268 -7.29 -5.38 7.10
CA GLU A 268 -6.70 -6.70 7.13
C GLU A 268 -6.75 -7.29 8.54
N GLN A 269 -6.94 -8.61 8.62
CA GLN A 269 -6.77 -9.40 9.84
C GLN A 269 -6.06 -10.70 9.48
N GLY A 270 -4.83 -10.89 9.98
CA GLY A 270 -3.98 -12.03 9.60
C GLY A 270 -4.43 -13.37 10.16
N GLY A 271 -5.32 -13.37 11.17
CA GLY A 271 -5.81 -14.55 11.88
C GLY A 271 -6.54 -14.16 13.15
N ASN A 272 -6.64 -15.09 14.12
CA ASN A 272 -7.28 -14.87 15.41
C ASN A 272 -8.71 -14.34 15.30
N PHE A 273 -9.50 -14.93 14.39
CA PHE A 273 -10.89 -14.57 14.16
C PHE A 273 -11.76 -15.00 15.33
N ALA A 274 -12.69 -14.15 15.78
CA ALA A 274 -13.61 -14.48 16.86
C ALA A 274 -14.52 -15.67 16.53
N GLN A 275 -14.88 -15.85 15.25
CA GLN A 275 -15.65 -16.99 14.74
C GLN A 275 -14.97 -17.56 13.49
N ASP A 276 -15.00 -16.83 12.39
CA ASP A 276 -14.41 -17.17 11.10
C ASP A 276 -14.00 -15.87 10.36
N SER A 277 -13.24 -16.01 9.29
CA SER A 277 -12.72 -14.89 8.53
C SER A 277 -13.82 -13.99 7.94
N MET A 278 -14.91 -14.60 7.42
CA MET A 278 -16.01 -13.86 6.79
C MET A 278 -16.85 -13.09 7.79
N SER A 279 -17.10 -13.63 8.99
CA SER A 279 -17.75 -12.93 10.10
C SER A 279 -16.91 -11.76 10.59
N SER A 280 -15.62 -11.94 10.70
CA SER A 280 -14.67 -10.90 11.13
C SER A 280 -14.59 -9.73 10.14
N VAL A 281 -14.51 -10.02 8.83
CA VAL A 281 -14.51 -8.92 7.83
C VAL A 281 -15.85 -8.21 7.74
N ALA A 282 -16.98 -8.88 8.01
CA ALA A 282 -18.29 -8.23 8.10
C ALA A 282 -18.37 -7.24 9.27
N GLN A 283 -17.87 -7.64 10.44
CA GLN A 283 -17.80 -6.77 11.62
C GLN A 283 -16.85 -5.58 11.37
N SER A 284 -15.66 -5.83 10.83
CA SER A 284 -14.68 -4.82 10.50
C SER A 284 -15.21 -3.81 9.46
N ALA A 285 -15.96 -4.26 8.45
CA ALA A 285 -16.62 -3.41 7.48
C ALA A 285 -17.64 -2.47 8.13
N ALA A 286 -18.49 -3.00 9.02
CA ALA A 286 -19.52 -2.20 9.71
C ALA A 286 -18.86 -1.10 10.58
N TYR A 287 -17.82 -1.44 11.32
CA TYR A 287 -17.09 -0.47 12.13
C TYR A 287 -16.42 0.61 11.26
N PHE A 288 -15.70 0.19 10.20
CA PHE A 288 -15.03 1.12 9.28
C PHE A 288 -16.02 2.11 8.67
N GLN A 289 -17.15 1.64 8.16
CA GLN A 289 -18.18 2.49 7.54
C GLN A 289 -18.74 3.51 8.52
N SER A 290 -18.94 3.11 9.77
CA SER A 290 -19.57 3.95 10.79
C SER A 290 -18.61 4.95 11.43
N ASN A 291 -17.32 4.59 11.58
CA ASN A 291 -16.39 5.33 12.44
C ASN A 291 -15.16 5.89 11.71
N LEU A 292 -14.69 5.27 10.62
CA LEU A 292 -13.40 5.63 10.03
C LEU A 292 -13.48 6.19 8.61
N ARG A 293 -14.51 5.83 7.85
CA ARG A 293 -14.62 6.22 6.43
C ARG A 293 -14.50 7.73 6.19
N HIS A 294 -15.00 8.55 7.10
CA HIS A 294 -14.96 10.00 6.97
C HIS A 294 -13.56 10.61 7.25
N LEU A 295 -12.62 9.82 7.74
CA LEU A 295 -11.25 10.22 8.05
C LEU A 295 -10.30 10.03 6.85
N LEU A 296 -10.72 9.30 5.79
CA LEU A 296 -9.93 8.90 4.63
C LEU A 296 -10.35 9.56 3.30
#